data_06de0a37657207373adaebf59c609289
#
_entry.id   06de0a37657207373adaebf59c609289
#
_cell.length_a   1.000
_cell.length_b   1.000
_cell.length_c   1.000
_cell.angle_alpha   90.00
_cell.angle_beta   90.00
_cell.angle_gamma   90.00
#
_symmetry.space_group_name_H-M   'P 1'
#
loop_
_entity.id
_entity.type
_entity.pdbx_description
1 polymer ?
#
loop_
_entity_poly.entity_id
_entity_poly.type
_entity_poly.pdbx_seq_one_letter_code
_entity_poly.pdbx_strand_id
1 'polypeptide(L)'
;MFIFLTRLWRQFKHYLRVQSERLFPAKLSQSDHKKESSKPNTFSLSVIIPALNEERQISSVITFALKDKLTKEVIVVDDSSIDQTAELAKRSGAQVIRSSMLGKGASMHDGLMLAQHEYILYLDGDLKDLNDNLISAMLEPLQKDRADFVKAKFGRGGGRVTELTAKPMLKVFFPELAHINQPLGGIIAAKASLLKNLHFENGYGVDIGLLLGAFQKGARITEVDIGSLEHESQPLHDLTYMANEVARVIHYYSKEAGRLHVEQISEMYEIQRQASASFDFIISRQKNRDKVLLLDMDGTITPNRFVVDLAKFTNTLETLNALLDNPRDDSETRSQKIAEIFKFTHRNQFEKVAMGLPIRQGVIELVNEMKRQGFMVGIVSDSYFIAAEIMRRRIFADFAIAHVLHFQNDICTGQLRINSDFLPDSSGDRSLACKSHVANRFLTKKSKPSFKEVWAIGDNLNDLNMLKLVDRAFVIDPKSPQLTQIKGITTIQSFQELLHSNV
;
A
#
# COMPACT_ATOMS: atom_id res chain seq x y z
N MET A 1 38.36 42.32 7.56
CA MET A 1 38.33 41.14 6.70
C MET A 1 38.88 39.89 7.39
N PHE A 2 40.03 39.95 8.08
CA PHE A 2 40.62 38.78 8.78
C PHE A 2 39.79 38.23 9.95
N ILE A 3 39.16 39.12 10.74
CA ILE A 3 38.32 38.71 11.91
C ILE A 3 37.01 38.01 11.47
N PHE A 4 36.50 38.35 10.32
CA PHE A 4 35.27 37.75 9.77
C PHE A 4 35.52 36.33 9.24
N LEU A 5 36.64 36.08 8.60
CA LEU A 5 37.08 34.77 8.12
C LEU A 5 37.39 33.79 9.23
N THR A 6 37.98 34.26 10.35
CA THR A 6 38.25 33.41 11.53
C THR A 6 36.99 33.03 12.27
N ARG A 7 35.95 33.87 12.25
CA ARG A 7 34.63 33.56 12.85
C ARG A 7 33.87 32.54 12.04
N LEU A 8 33.87 32.68 10.69
CA LEU A 8 33.31 31.69 9.79
C LEU A 8 34.00 30.34 9.87
N TRP A 9 35.33 30.32 9.99
CA TRP A 9 36.12 29.10 10.11
C TRP A 9 35.89 28.37 11.44
N ARG A 10 35.65 29.09 12.56
CA ARG A 10 35.24 28.51 13.84
C ARG A 10 33.83 27.94 13.78
N GLN A 11 32.87 28.59 13.12
CA GLN A 11 31.51 28.07 12.91
C GLN A 11 31.52 26.82 12.03
N PHE A 12 32.32 26.83 10.96
CA PHE A 12 32.48 25.68 10.09
C PHE A 12 33.13 24.48 10.79
N LYS A 13 34.19 24.71 11.62
CA LYS A 13 34.76 23.66 12.45
C LYS A 13 33.78 23.13 13.49
N HIS A 14 32.97 23.98 14.10
CA HIS A 14 31.95 23.56 15.05
C HIS A 14 30.86 22.74 14.35
N TYR A 15 30.43 23.16 13.17
CA TYR A 15 29.49 22.41 12.34
C TYR A 15 30.01 21.02 11.93
N LEU A 16 31.26 20.95 11.46
CA LEU A 16 31.90 19.67 11.13
C LEU A 16 32.08 18.76 12.37
N ARG A 17 32.34 19.31 13.53
CA ARG A 17 32.47 18.55 14.78
C ARG A 17 31.11 17.98 15.20
N VAL A 18 30.06 18.76 15.15
CA VAL A 18 28.68 18.31 15.42
C VAL A 18 28.24 17.25 14.45
N GLN A 19 28.61 17.36 13.15
CA GLN A 19 28.32 16.33 12.15
C GLN A 19 29.16 15.06 12.38
N SER A 20 30.42 15.17 12.75
CA SER A 20 31.29 14.02 13.06
C SER A 20 30.83 13.27 14.33
N GLU A 21 30.35 13.99 15.33
CA GLU A 21 29.81 13.40 16.59
C GLU A 21 28.42 12.71 16.31
N ARG A 22 27.68 13.13 15.27
CA ARG A 22 26.49 12.45 14.80
C ARG A 22 26.79 11.23 13.91
N LEU A 23 27.90 11.25 13.17
CA LEU A 23 28.30 10.17 12.26
C LEU A 23 29.12 9.07 12.95
N PHE A 24 29.77 9.36 14.08
CA PHE A 24 30.53 8.38 14.85
C PHE A 24 30.27 8.61 16.35
N PRO A 25 29.26 7.92 16.95
CA PRO A 25 29.11 7.96 18.40
C PRO A 25 30.37 7.37 19.06
N ALA A 26 30.88 8.13 19.99
CA ALA A 26 32.09 7.79 20.72
C ALA A 26 31.98 6.37 21.32
N LYS A 27 33.08 5.61 21.20
CA LYS A 27 33.28 4.32 21.88
C LYS A 27 32.93 4.47 23.36
N LEU A 28 31.90 3.77 23.81
CA LEU A 28 31.60 3.60 25.22
C LEU A 28 32.78 2.90 25.91
N SER A 29 33.30 3.56 26.92
CA SER A 29 34.35 3.04 27.82
C SER A 29 33.85 1.76 28.51
N GLN A 30 34.71 0.76 28.52
CA GLN A 30 34.54 -0.44 29.34
C GLN A 30 34.47 -0.05 30.82
N SER A 31 33.36 -0.33 31.47
CA SER A 31 33.32 -0.57 32.93
C SER A 31 32.08 -1.42 33.26
N ASP A 32 32.36 -2.47 34.03
CA ASP A 32 31.46 -3.30 34.81
C ASP A 32 30.64 -4.39 34.11
N HIS A 33 31.32 -5.50 33.82
CA HIS A 33 30.69 -6.82 33.74
C HIS A 33 30.14 -7.25 35.12
N LYS A 34 28.85 -6.93 35.37
CA LYS A 34 28.05 -7.79 36.23
C LYS A 34 27.61 -8.99 35.41
N LYS A 35 28.06 -10.18 35.83
CA LYS A 35 27.56 -11.46 35.33
C LYS A 35 26.05 -11.55 35.59
N GLU A 36 25.24 -11.25 34.58
CA GLU A 36 23.85 -11.72 34.55
C GLU A 36 23.87 -13.19 34.17
N SER A 37 23.24 -13.99 35.01
CA SER A 37 23.06 -15.42 34.86
C SER A 37 22.46 -15.72 33.49
N SER A 38 23.19 -16.45 32.65
CA SER A 38 22.72 -16.95 31.35
C SER A 38 21.53 -17.88 31.54
N LYS A 39 20.30 -17.35 31.35
CA LYS A 39 19.17 -18.20 30.98
C LYS A 39 19.53 -18.88 29.66
N PRO A 40 19.25 -20.16 29.47
CA PRO A 40 19.48 -20.80 28.19
C PRO A 40 18.68 -20.02 27.13
N ASN A 41 19.39 -19.43 26.19
CA ASN A 41 18.81 -18.65 25.09
C ASN A 41 18.09 -19.66 24.17
N THR A 42 16.85 -20.00 24.48
CA THR A 42 16.02 -20.85 23.64
C THR A 42 15.58 -20.00 22.45
N PHE A 43 16.33 -20.12 21.33
CA PHE A 43 15.93 -19.50 20.08
C PHE A 43 14.50 -19.89 19.76
N SER A 44 13.62 -18.91 19.66
CA SER A 44 12.22 -19.09 19.38
C SER A 44 11.85 -18.25 18.17
N LEU A 45 11.13 -18.87 17.23
CA LEU A 45 10.80 -18.32 15.93
C LEU A 45 9.29 -18.13 15.78
N SER A 46 8.90 -16.96 15.31
CA SER A 46 7.58 -16.71 14.72
C SER A 46 7.71 -16.74 13.20
N VAL A 47 6.95 -17.59 12.53
CA VAL A 47 6.84 -17.62 11.07
C VAL A 47 5.61 -16.81 10.67
N ILE A 48 5.78 -15.83 9.78
CA ILE A 48 4.72 -14.96 9.29
C ILE A 48 4.54 -15.22 7.80
N ILE A 49 3.30 -15.49 7.39
CA ILE A 49 2.93 -15.82 6.01
C ILE A 49 1.85 -14.84 5.55
N PRO A 50 2.21 -13.77 4.81
CA PRO A 50 1.21 -12.98 4.10
C PRO A 50 0.61 -13.81 2.98
N ALA A 51 -0.72 -13.87 2.88
CA ALA A 51 -1.40 -14.74 1.92
C ALA A 51 -2.57 -14.02 1.24
N LEU A 52 -2.69 -14.20 -0.08
CA LEU A 52 -3.81 -13.73 -0.88
C LEU A 52 -4.15 -14.73 -1.99
N ASN A 53 -5.23 -15.50 -1.82
CA ASN A 53 -5.70 -16.53 -2.74
C ASN A 53 -4.65 -17.65 -2.97
N GLU A 54 -4.15 -18.22 -1.85
CA GLU A 54 -3.11 -19.26 -1.84
C GLU A 54 -3.65 -20.63 -1.39
N GLU A 55 -4.94 -20.92 -1.60
CA GLU A 55 -5.59 -22.17 -1.15
C GLU A 55 -4.86 -23.44 -1.57
N ARG A 56 -4.10 -23.40 -2.67
CA ARG A 56 -3.38 -24.56 -3.20
C ARG A 56 -2.16 -24.95 -2.39
N GLN A 57 -1.44 -23.97 -1.82
CA GLN A 57 -0.13 -24.17 -1.21
C GLN A 57 -0.09 -23.85 0.28
N ILE A 58 -0.97 -23.01 0.77
CA ILE A 58 -0.92 -22.49 2.15
C ILE A 58 -0.79 -23.59 3.21
N SER A 59 -1.54 -24.72 3.07
CA SER A 59 -1.48 -25.82 4.01
C SER A 59 -0.12 -26.51 4.06
N SER A 60 0.55 -26.66 2.91
CA SER A 60 1.89 -27.29 2.83
C SER A 60 2.94 -26.38 3.44
N VAL A 61 2.89 -25.07 3.19
CA VAL A 61 3.82 -24.09 3.77
C VAL A 61 3.68 -24.02 5.30
N ILE A 62 2.46 -24.02 5.82
CA ILE A 62 2.21 -24.05 7.27
C ILE A 62 2.72 -25.35 7.90
N THR A 63 2.40 -26.49 7.29
CA THR A 63 2.84 -27.79 7.79
C THR A 63 4.37 -27.90 7.80
N PHE A 64 5.02 -27.38 6.76
CA PHE A 64 6.48 -27.29 6.69
C PHE A 64 7.02 -26.42 7.86
N ALA A 65 6.48 -25.24 8.06
CA ALA A 65 6.91 -24.33 9.12
C ALA A 65 6.76 -24.94 10.51
N LEU A 66 5.63 -25.61 10.78
CA LEU A 66 5.34 -26.23 12.07
C LEU A 66 6.18 -27.49 12.39
N LYS A 67 6.78 -28.14 11.38
CA LYS A 67 7.69 -29.27 11.59
C LYS A 67 9.01 -28.87 12.25
N ASP A 68 9.46 -27.62 12.05
CA ASP A 68 10.71 -27.15 12.61
C ASP A 68 10.60 -26.90 14.12
N LYS A 69 11.56 -27.44 14.88
CA LYS A 69 11.56 -27.37 16.36
C LYS A 69 11.71 -25.94 16.91
N LEU A 70 12.30 -25.03 16.14
CA LEU A 70 12.51 -23.65 16.51
C LEU A 70 11.23 -22.82 16.31
N THR A 71 10.35 -23.22 15.41
CA THR A 71 9.06 -22.58 15.17
C THR A 71 8.14 -22.79 16.36
N LYS A 72 7.70 -21.70 16.97
CA LYS A 72 6.80 -21.69 18.11
C LYS A 72 5.40 -21.23 17.76
N GLU A 73 5.30 -20.43 16.70
CA GLU A 73 4.02 -19.98 16.15
C GLU A 73 4.13 -19.76 14.64
N VAL A 74 3.02 -19.97 13.96
CA VAL A 74 2.82 -19.61 12.55
C VAL A 74 1.63 -18.68 12.48
N ILE A 75 1.87 -17.47 11.97
CA ILE A 75 0.86 -16.42 11.80
C ILE A 75 0.60 -16.26 10.30
N VAL A 76 -0.60 -16.57 9.86
CA VAL A 76 -1.05 -16.28 8.49
C VAL A 76 -1.85 -14.99 8.51
N VAL A 77 -1.43 -14.04 7.69
CA VAL A 77 -2.13 -12.77 7.53
C VAL A 77 -2.84 -12.79 6.19
N ASP A 78 -4.14 -12.96 6.24
CA ASP A 78 -5.02 -13.03 5.07
C ASP A 78 -5.29 -11.63 4.51
N ASP A 79 -4.79 -11.37 3.30
CA ASP A 79 -4.94 -10.10 2.59
C ASP A 79 -6.29 -10.02 1.82
N SER A 80 -7.37 -10.45 2.47
CA SER A 80 -8.72 -10.48 1.90
C SER A 80 -8.88 -11.50 0.77
N SER A 81 -8.43 -12.74 1.00
CA SER A 81 -8.66 -13.86 0.08
C SER A 81 -10.14 -14.12 -0.15
N ILE A 82 -10.49 -14.49 -1.38
CA ILE A 82 -11.86 -14.86 -1.77
C ILE A 82 -12.04 -16.37 -1.95
N ASP A 83 -10.95 -17.13 -1.81
CA ASP A 83 -10.88 -18.59 -1.84
C ASP A 83 -10.85 -19.17 -0.43
N GLN A 84 -10.47 -20.44 -0.28
CA GLN A 84 -10.41 -21.12 1.00
C GLN A 84 -9.10 -20.90 1.79
N THR A 85 -8.24 -19.96 1.40
CA THR A 85 -6.93 -19.72 2.01
C THR A 85 -7.01 -19.60 3.54
N ALA A 86 -7.85 -18.70 4.06
CA ALA A 86 -7.95 -18.45 5.50
C ALA A 86 -8.44 -19.67 6.29
N GLU A 87 -9.40 -20.41 5.73
CA GLU A 87 -9.95 -21.61 6.37
C GLU A 87 -8.94 -22.75 6.41
N LEU A 88 -8.26 -23.00 5.29
CA LEU A 88 -7.21 -24.02 5.18
C LEU A 88 -6.03 -23.70 6.10
N ALA A 89 -5.63 -22.41 6.18
CA ALA A 89 -4.58 -21.98 7.09
C ALA A 89 -4.93 -22.28 8.55
N LYS A 90 -6.15 -21.96 8.97
CA LYS A 90 -6.62 -22.25 10.33
C LYS A 90 -6.66 -23.76 10.62
N ARG A 91 -7.15 -24.57 9.69
CA ARG A 91 -7.17 -26.04 9.81
C ARG A 91 -5.78 -26.64 9.89
N SER A 92 -4.79 -26.01 9.24
CA SER A 92 -3.39 -26.46 9.27
C SER A 92 -2.64 -26.07 10.54
N GLY A 93 -3.30 -25.37 11.49
CA GLY A 93 -2.74 -25.05 12.82
C GLY A 93 -2.11 -23.67 12.92
N ALA A 94 -2.27 -22.79 11.92
CA ALA A 94 -1.80 -21.42 12.00
C ALA A 94 -2.78 -20.52 12.77
N GLN A 95 -2.24 -19.48 13.42
CA GLN A 95 -3.03 -18.34 13.84
C GLN A 95 -3.35 -17.49 12.61
N VAL A 96 -4.64 -17.30 12.31
CA VAL A 96 -5.07 -16.55 11.13
C VAL A 96 -5.68 -15.22 11.54
N ILE A 97 -5.19 -14.15 10.95
CA ILE A 97 -5.74 -12.80 11.08
C ILE A 97 -6.00 -12.20 9.69
N ARG A 98 -6.91 -11.25 9.63
CA ARG A 98 -7.10 -10.42 8.43
C ARG A 98 -6.19 -9.21 8.51
N SER A 99 -5.57 -8.86 7.37
CA SER A 99 -4.76 -7.65 7.26
C SER A 99 -5.60 -6.40 7.55
N SER A 100 -4.99 -5.42 8.22
CA SER A 100 -5.62 -4.12 8.49
C SER A 100 -5.76 -3.26 7.24
N MET A 101 -4.99 -3.56 6.19
CA MET A 101 -4.94 -2.81 4.94
C MET A 101 -4.50 -3.72 3.79
N LEU A 102 -5.05 -3.54 2.60
CA LEU A 102 -4.67 -4.34 1.42
C LEU A 102 -3.20 -4.12 1.03
N GLY A 103 -2.47 -5.21 0.83
CA GLY A 103 -1.10 -5.24 0.31
C GLY A 103 -0.14 -6.08 1.16
N LYS A 104 0.80 -6.74 0.47
CA LYS A 104 1.77 -7.67 1.08
C LYS A 104 2.49 -7.07 2.29
N GLY A 105 2.97 -5.83 2.16
CA GLY A 105 3.73 -5.20 3.24
C GLY A 105 2.89 -4.86 4.46
N ALA A 106 1.63 -4.46 4.29
CA ALA A 106 0.71 -4.28 5.40
C ALA A 106 0.49 -5.60 6.13
N SER A 107 0.27 -6.70 5.40
CA SER A 107 0.12 -8.03 5.97
C SER A 107 1.38 -8.49 6.72
N MET A 108 2.58 -8.24 6.16
CA MET A 108 3.84 -8.53 6.84
C MET A 108 3.98 -7.74 8.15
N HIS A 109 3.61 -6.46 8.15
CA HIS A 109 3.65 -5.60 9.34
C HIS A 109 2.66 -6.05 10.41
N ASP A 110 1.42 -6.37 10.02
CA ASP A 110 0.39 -6.83 10.96
C ASP A 110 0.80 -8.13 11.65
N GLY A 111 1.38 -9.08 10.90
CA GLY A 111 1.93 -10.30 11.45
C GLY A 111 3.07 -10.03 12.45
N LEU A 112 3.97 -9.10 12.14
CA LEU A 112 5.05 -8.69 13.04
C LEU A 112 4.54 -8.11 14.36
N MET A 113 3.46 -7.32 14.29
CA MET A 113 2.88 -6.71 15.51
C MET A 113 2.27 -7.73 16.45
N LEU A 114 1.86 -8.90 15.94
CA LEU A 114 1.32 -10.00 16.73
C LEU A 114 2.37 -11.02 17.19
N ALA A 115 3.48 -11.08 16.47
CA ALA A 115 4.55 -12.04 16.75
C ALA A 115 5.12 -11.86 18.17
N GLN A 116 5.22 -12.99 18.89
CA GLN A 116 5.63 -13.01 20.30
C GLN A 116 7.11 -13.38 20.51
N HIS A 117 7.79 -13.86 19.45
CA HIS A 117 9.15 -14.38 19.56
C HIS A 117 10.19 -13.40 19.02
N GLU A 118 11.44 -13.59 19.45
CA GLU A 118 12.55 -12.70 19.11
C GLU A 118 12.92 -12.75 17.63
N TYR A 119 12.84 -13.93 17.01
CA TYR A 119 13.20 -14.12 15.62
C TYR A 119 11.95 -14.24 14.76
N ILE A 120 11.99 -13.56 13.63
CA ILE A 120 10.90 -13.55 12.65
C ILE A 120 11.43 -14.18 11.35
N LEU A 121 10.65 -15.05 10.75
CA LEU A 121 10.85 -15.54 9.39
C LEU A 121 9.59 -15.25 8.58
N TYR A 122 9.73 -14.49 7.50
CA TYR A 122 8.70 -14.35 6.49
C TYR A 122 8.81 -15.44 5.45
N LEU A 123 7.70 -16.06 5.09
CA LEU A 123 7.55 -17.01 3.99
C LEU A 123 6.40 -16.57 3.09
N ASP A 124 6.55 -16.67 1.78
CA ASP A 124 5.44 -16.47 0.86
C ASP A 124 4.46 -17.67 0.92
N GLY A 125 3.16 -17.43 0.72
CA GLY A 125 2.11 -18.45 0.86
C GLY A 125 2.02 -19.46 -0.28
N ASP A 126 2.68 -19.17 -1.43
CA ASP A 126 2.67 -19.93 -2.67
C ASP A 126 3.89 -20.84 -2.88
N LEU A 127 4.74 -20.96 -1.87
CA LEU A 127 5.99 -21.72 -1.95
C LEU A 127 5.77 -23.22 -2.17
N LYS A 128 6.54 -23.81 -3.11
CA LYS A 128 6.54 -25.23 -3.44
C LYS A 128 7.92 -25.82 -3.16
N ASP A 129 7.96 -27.11 -2.89
CA ASP A 129 9.19 -27.91 -2.77
C ASP A 129 10.22 -27.32 -1.79
N LEU A 130 9.74 -26.93 -0.61
CA LEU A 130 10.56 -26.33 0.44
C LEU A 130 11.60 -27.33 0.96
N ASN A 131 12.87 -26.92 0.96
CA ASN A 131 13.97 -27.73 1.51
C ASN A 131 13.85 -27.80 3.05
N ASP A 132 13.92 -29.00 3.61
CA ASP A 132 13.82 -29.23 5.06
C ASP A 132 14.82 -28.41 5.89
N ASN A 133 15.96 -28.01 5.33
CA ASN A 133 16.97 -27.19 5.99
C ASN A 133 16.75 -25.69 5.86
N LEU A 134 15.71 -25.21 5.17
CA LEU A 134 15.48 -23.79 4.90
C LEU A 134 15.47 -22.96 6.19
N ILE A 135 14.65 -23.33 7.17
CA ILE A 135 14.48 -22.58 8.42
C ILE A 135 15.81 -22.52 9.18
N SER A 136 16.48 -23.65 9.35
CA SER A 136 17.76 -23.72 10.05
C SER A 136 18.84 -22.89 9.34
N ALA A 137 18.90 -22.94 8.00
CA ALA A 137 19.86 -22.18 7.20
C ALA A 137 19.62 -20.65 7.33
N MET A 138 18.35 -20.22 7.29
CA MET A 138 17.99 -18.80 7.44
C MET A 138 18.30 -18.25 8.83
N LEU A 139 18.17 -19.07 9.87
CA LEU A 139 18.40 -18.65 11.27
C LEU A 139 19.86 -18.73 11.69
N GLU A 140 20.67 -19.59 11.08
CA GLU A 140 22.05 -19.85 11.46
C GLU A 140 22.92 -18.56 11.53
N PRO A 141 22.86 -17.63 10.56
CA PRO A 141 23.63 -16.37 10.68
C PRO A 141 23.19 -15.48 11.84
N LEU A 142 21.89 -15.47 12.16
CA LEU A 142 21.32 -14.71 13.30
C LEU A 142 21.75 -15.37 14.62
N GLN A 143 21.69 -16.67 14.73
CA GLN A 143 22.08 -17.44 15.92
C GLN A 143 23.55 -17.29 16.24
N LYS A 144 24.41 -17.25 15.21
CA LYS A 144 25.86 -17.08 15.36
C LYS A 144 26.30 -15.61 15.44
N ASP A 145 25.34 -14.68 15.56
CA ASP A 145 25.58 -13.23 15.58
C ASP A 145 26.45 -12.72 14.43
N ARG A 146 26.30 -13.32 13.25
CA ARG A 146 27.01 -12.94 12.01
C ARG A 146 26.21 -12.00 11.13
N ALA A 147 24.89 -11.95 11.33
CA ALA A 147 23.98 -11.08 10.61
C ALA A 147 22.84 -10.63 11.51
N ASP A 148 22.20 -9.52 11.12
CA ASP A 148 21.01 -8.97 11.76
C ASP A 148 19.79 -9.10 10.85
N PHE A 149 20.04 -9.21 9.54
CA PHE A 149 19.02 -9.34 8.49
C PHE A 149 19.51 -10.37 7.44
N VAL A 150 18.72 -11.39 7.19
CA VAL A 150 19.07 -12.52 6.31
C VAL A 150 18.04 -12.61 5.20
N LYS A 151 18.49 -12.65 3.95
CA LYS A 151 17.65 -12.94 2.78
C LYS A 151 17.94 -14.31 2.23
N ALA A 152 16.90 -14.97 1.73
CA ALA A 152 17.09 -16.20 0.98
C ALA A 152 17.56 -15.91 -0.44
N LYS A 153 18.50 -16.71 -0.90
CA LYS A 153 18.89 -16.84 -2.30
C LYS A 153 18.49 -18.23 -2.78
N PHE A 154 17.88 -18.32 -3.93
CA PHE A 154 17.44 -19.59 -4.53
C PHE A 154 17.71 -19.63 -6.04
N GLY A 155 18.07 -20.75 -6.53
CA GLY A 155 18.52 -21.43 -7.73
C GLY A 155 18.55 -20.74 -9.06
N ARG A 156 17.74 -19.94 -9.58
CA ARG A 156 17.89 -19.21 -10.85
C ARG A 156 18.17 -17.74 -10.58
N GLY A 157 18.83 -17.08 -11.53
CA GLY A 157 18.92 -15.62 -11.49
C GLY A 157 17.56 -15.01 -11.16
N GLY A 158 17.50 -13.81 -10.54
CA GLY A 158 16.26 -13.18 -10.09
C GLY A 158 15.20 -13.09 -11.19
N GLY A 159 13.94 -12.94 -10.80
CA GLY A 159 12.86 -12.66 -11.73
C GLY A 159 13.14 -11.40 -12.57
N ARG A 160 12.37 -11.20 -13.66
CA ARG A 160 12.58 -10.07 -14.59
C ARG A 160 12.70 -8.71 -13.91
N VAL A 161 11.88 -8.44 -12.90
CA VAL A 161 11.93 -7.16 -12.13
C VAL A 161 13.23 -7.06 -11.34
N THR A 162 13.71 -8.17 -10.76
CA THR A 162 14.98 -8.24 -10.06
C THR A 162 16.14 -7.88 -11.01
N GLU A 163 16.20 -8.54 -12.17
CA GLU A 163 17.32 -8.37 -13.10
C GLU A 163 17.28 -7.05 -13.87
N LEU A 164 16.09 -6.58 -14.26
CA LEU A 164 15.94 -5.43 -15.15
C LEU A 164 15.69 -4.09 -14.38
N THR A 165 15.32 -4.14 -13.11
CA THR A 165 15.02 -2.95 -12.31
C THR A 165 15.83 -2.90 -11.03
N ALA A 166 15.65 -3.86 -10.11
CA ALA A 166 16.25 -3.76 -8.78
C ALA A 166 17.78 -3.79 -8.81
N LYS A 167 18.40 -4.79 -9.44
CA LYS A 167 19.86 -4.91 -9.49
C LYS A 167 20.57 -3.75 -10.19
N PRO A 168 20.11 -3.27 -11.38
CA PRO A 168 20.71 -2.10 -12.00
C PRO A 168 20.63 -0.85 -11.12
N MET A 169 19.48 -0.60 -10.47
CA MET A 169 19.32 0.54 -9.60
C MET A 169 20.14 0.42 -8.31
N LEU A 170 20.18 -0.76 -7.69
CA LEU A 170 21.04 -0.99 -6.51
C LEU A 170 22.51 -0.76 -6.86
N LYS A 171 22.97 -1.24 -8.01
CA LYS A 171 24.36 -1.01 -8.45
C LYS A 171 24.72 0.46 -8.57
N VAL A 172 23.76 1.30 -8.95
CA VAL A 172 23.94 2.75 -9.10
C VAL A 172 23.84 3.48 -7.76
N PHE A 173 22.79 3.20 -6.99
CA PHE A 173 22.45 3.98 -5.80
C PHE A 173 22.95 3.37 -4.48
N PHE A 174 23.11 2.03 -4.44
CA PHE A 174 23.53 1.27 -3.26
C PHE A 174 24.55 0.19 -3.67
N PRO A 175 25.72 0.57 -4.18
CA PRO A 175 26.72 -0.40 -4.67
C PRO A 175 27.15 -1.41 -3.60
N GLU A 176 27.02 -1.04 -2.31
CA GLU A 176 27.28 -1.94 -1.18
C GLU A 176 26.34 -3.14 -1.15
N LEU A 177 25.14 -3.01 -1.69
CA LEU A 177 24.12 -4.07 -1.79
C LEU A 177 24.08 -4.76 -3.17
N ALA A 178 24.96 -4.36 -4.11
CA ALA A 178 24.96 -4.92 -5.47
C ALA A 178 25.29 -6.42 -5.51
N HIS A 179 25.86 -6.97 -4.44
CA HIS A 179 26.17 -8.39 -4.29
C HIS A 179 24.93 -9.24 -3.95
N ILE A 180 23.83 -8.64 -3.49
CA ILE A 180 22.61 -9.35 -3.15
C ILE A 180 21.95 -9.90 -4.42
N ASN A 181 21.78 -11.22 -4.48
CA ASN A 181 21.25 -11.91 -5.66
C ASN A 181 19.73 -11.82 -5.77
N GLN A 182 19.01 -11.87 -4.62
CA GLN A 182 17.54 -11.85 -4.56
C GLN A 182 17.02 -10.67 -3.72
N PRO A 183 17.27 -9.40 -4.13
CA PRO A 183 16.85 -8.24 -3.36
C PRO A 183 15.33 -8.15 -3.18
N LEU A 184 14.55 -8.74 -4.09
CA LEU A 184 13.08 -8.76 -4.06
C LEU A 184 12.49 -10.07 -3.50
N GLY A 185 13.31 -11.01 -3.03
CA GLY A 185 12.80 -12.24 -2.44
C GLY A 185 12.05 -11.98 -1.14
N GLY A 186 10.87 -12.60 -0.96
CA GLY A 186 10.02 -12.42 0.23
C GLY A 186 10.46 -13.24 1.44
N ILE A 187 11.37 -14.20 1.25
CA ILE A 187 11.88 -15.03 2.36
C ILE A 187 12.97 -14.25 3.09
N ILE A 188 12.63 -13.77 4.29
CA ILE A 188 13.46 -12.87 5.09
C ILE A 188 13.46 -13.35 6.54
N ALA A 189 14.65 -13.46 7.16
CA ALA A 189 14.78 -13.70 8.58
C ALA A 189 15.49 -12.53 9.27
N ALA A 190 14.97 -12.07 10.41
CA ALA A 190 15.58 -10.99 11.21
C ALA A 190 15.06 -11.01 12.64
N LYS A 191 15.70 -10.21 13.52
CA LYS A 191 15.16 -9.95 14.86
C LYS A 191 13.94 -9.05 14.78
N ALA A 192 12.90 -9.36 15.56
CA ALA A 192 11.69 -8.55 15.67
C ALA A 192 11.99 -7.09 16.04
N SER A 193 12.99 -6.87 16.90
CA SER A 193 13.43 -5.54 17.33
C SER A 193 13.98 -4.69 16.19
N LEU A 194 14.68 -5.29 15.22
CA LEU A 194 15.13 -4.59 14.01
C LEU A 194 13.92 -4.26 13.13
N LEU A 195 13.08 -5.26 12.81
CA LEU A 195 11.95 -5.11 11.91
C LEU A 195 10.93 -4.07 12.38
N LYS A 196 10.64 -4.00 13.70
CA LYS A 196 9.73 -3.00 14.29
C LYS A 196 10.21 -1.55 14.11
N ASN A 197 11.48 -1.34 13.81
CA ASN A 197 12.07 -0.02 13.55
C ASN A 197 12.21 0.28 12.05
N LEU A 198 11.72 -0.59 11.16
CA LEU A 198 11.73 -0.39 9.72
C LEU A 198 10.38 0.10 9.22
N HIS A 199 10.39 0.80 8.10
CA HIS A 199 9.17 1.16 7.38
C HIS A 199 8.74 0.02 6.46
N PHE A 200 7.47 -0.35 6.53
CA PHE A 200 6.87 -1.35 5.64
C PHE A 200 6.09 -0.65 4.53
N GLU A 201 6.57 -0.78 3.31
CA GLU A 201 5.82 -0.37 2.12
C GLU A 201 4.59 -1.26 1.95
N ASN A 202 3.43 -0.68 1.64
CA ASN A 202 2.18 -1.45 1.61
C ASN A 202 2.11 -2.50 0.48
N GLY A 203 2.79 -2.26 -0.66
CA GLY A 203 2.73 -3.10 -1.86
C GLY A 203 3.96 -3.99 -2.07
N TYR A 204 4.24 -4.27 -3.34
CA TYR A 204 5.38 -5.10 -3.78
C TYR A 204 6.76 -4.49 -3.47
N GLY A 205 6.81 -3.22 -3.11
CA GLY A 205 8.04 -2.55 -2.68
C GLY A 205 8.54 -2.95 -1.30
N VAL A 206 7.79 -3.76 -0.53
CA VAL A 206 8.13 -4.10 0.86
C VAL A 206 9.46 -4.84 0.96
N ASP A 207 9.72 -5.80 0.09
CA ASP A 207 10.92 -6.65 0.18
C ASP A 207 12.20 -5.84 -0.01
N ILE A 208 12.21 -4.90 -0.98
CA ILE A 208 13.33 -3.98 -1.19
C ILE A 208 13.37 -2.89 -0.14
N GLY A 209 12.22 -2.43 0.34
CA GLY A 209 12.11 -1.43 1.40
C GLY A 209 12.73 -1.91 2.70
N LEU A 210 12.43 -3.14 3.12
CA LEU A 210 13.02 -3.76 4.31
C LEU A 210 14.54 -3.95 4.16
N LEU A 211 15.02 -4.37 2.98
CA LEU A 211 16.45 -4.49 2.70
C LEU A 211 17.17 -3.14 2.84
N LEU A 212 16.65 -2.09 2.20
CA LEU A 212 17.23 -0.75 2.23
C LEU A 212 17.10 -0.09 3.60
N GLY A 213 15.97 -0.29 4.28
CA GLY A 213 15.75 0.18 5.65
C GLY A 213 16.73 -0.47 6.64
N ALA A 214 16.94 -1.78 6.55
CA ALA A 214 17.92 -2.50 7.35
C ALA A 214 19.35 -1.97 7.08
N PHE A 215 19.69 -1.76 5.81
CA PHE A 215 20.98 -1.18 5.43
C PHE A 215 21.19 0.23 6.03
N GLN A 216 20.18 1.11 5.93
CA GLN A 216 20.26 2.46 6.51
C GLN A 216 20.39 2.47 8.05
N LYS A 217 19.86 1.43 8.71
CA LYS A 217 20.03 1.24 10.15
C LYS A 217 21.38 0.62 10.53
N GLY A 218 22.25 0.35 9.55
CA GLY A 218 23.56 -0.25 9.79
C GLY A 218 23.51 -1.74 10.13
N ALA A 219 22.42 -2.43 9.80
CA ALA A 219 22.27 -3.86 10.03
C ALA A 219 23.27 -4.66 9.17
N ARG A 220 23.81 -5.73 9.72
CA ARG A 220 24.65 -6.70 8.98
C ARG A 220 23.74 -7.59 8.14
N ILE A 221 23.84 -7.45 6.82
CA ILE A 221 22.97 -8.13 5.86
C ILE A 221 23.73 -9.29 5.23
N THR A 222 23.08 -10.45 5.09
CA THR A 222 23.63 -11.59 4.38
C THR A 222 22.56 -12.30 3.56
N GLU A 223 23.00 -13.05 2.55
CA GLU A 223 22.15 -14.01 1.81
C GLU A 223 22.55 -15.44 2.17
N VAL A 224 21.53 -16.30 2.24
CA VAL A 224 21.68 -17.74 2.45
C VAL A 224 21.09 -18.49 1.26
N ASP A 225 21.86 -19.40 0.70
CA ASP A 225 21.39 -20.27 -0.40
C ASP A 225 20.49 -21.38 0.18
N ILE A 226 19.24 -21.38 -0.23
CA ILE A 226 18.22 -22.34 0.21
C ILE A 226 17.88 -23.39 -0.87
N GLY A 227 18.65 -23.45 -1.96
CA GLY A 227 18.44 -24.35 -3.07
C GLY A 227 17.58 -23.79 -4.19
N SER A 228 16.78 -24.63 -4.84
CA SER A 228 15.89 -24.21 -5.93
C SER A 228 14.45 -24.07 -5.42
N LEU A 229 13.79 -22.98 -5.78
CA LEU A 229 12.35 -22.78 -5.60
C LEU A 229 11.72 -22.57 -6.98
N GLU A 230 10.56 -23.19 -7.20
CA GLU A 230 9.75 -22.93 -8.37
C GLU A 230 8.75 -21.81 -8.07
N HIS A 231 8.73 -20.79 -8.92
CA HIS A 231 7.75 -19.71 -8.90
C HIS A 231 6.98 -19.70 -10.23
N GLU A 232 5.69 -19.46 -10.16
CA GLU A 232 4.89 -19.20 -11.35
C GLU A 232 5.28 -17.82 -11.93
N SER A 233 5.41 -17.76 -13.27
CA SER A 233 5.76 -16.51 -13.94
C SER A 233 4.55 -15.57 -13.97
N GLN A 234 4.74 -14.35 -13.48
CA GLN A 234 3.70 -13.30 -13.51
C GLN A 234 3.55 -12.72 -14.92
N PRO A 235 2.33 -12.32 -15.32
CA PRO A 235 2.07 -11.60 -16.57
C PRO A 235 2.88 -10.29 -16.67
N LEU A 236 3.21 -9.87 -17.89
CA LEU A 236 4.08 -8.70 -18.12
C LEU A 236 3.54 -7.39 -17.51
N HIS A 237 2.23 -7.19 -17.54
CA HIS A 237 1.62 -5.98 -16.97
C HIS A 237 1.75 -5.92 -15.44
N ASP A 238 1.65 -7.06 -14.74
CA ASP A 238 1.88 -7.14 -13.30
C ASP A 238 3.34 -6.86 -12.98
N LEU A 239 4.27 -7.37 -13.79
CA LEU A 239 5.70 -7.09 -13.65
C LEU A 239 6.03 -5.62 -13.85
N THR A 240 5.33 -4.92 -14.73
CA THR A 240 5.51 -3.46 -14.92
C THR A 240 5.10 -2.70 -13.68
N TYR A 241 3.98 -3.06 -13.07
CA TYR A 241 3.56 -2.45 -11.81
C TYR A 241 4.56 -2.71 -10.68
N MET A 242 5.00 -3.96 -10.53
CA MET A 242 6.02 -4.34 -9.55
C MET A 242 7.34 -3.58 -9.77
N ALA A 243 7.79 -3.45 -11.03
CA ALA A 243 9.00 -2.72 -11.37
C ALA A 243 8.92 -1.25 -10.94
N ASN A 244 7.77 -0.63 -11.16
CA ASN A 244 7.53 0.75 -10.77
C ASN A 244 7.51 0.93 -9.25
N GLU A 245 6.86 0.02 -8.51
CA GLU A 245 6.89 0.05 -7.04
C GLU A 245 8.31 -0.09 -6.50
N VAL A 246 9.08 -1.06 -7.03
CA VAL A 246 10.48 -1.27 -6.66
C VAL A 246 11.33 -0.04 -6.96
N ALA A 247 11.19 0.54 -8.16
CA ALA A 247 11.92 1.75 -8.55
C ALA A 247 11.59 2.92 -7.61
N ARG A 248 10.31 3.12 -7.28
CA ARG A 248 9.86 4.15 -6.35
C ARG A 248 10.57 4.02 -5.00
N VAL A 249 10.58 2.82 -4.44
CA VAL A 249 11.18 2.58 -3.13
C VAL A 249 12.68 2.83 -3.16
N ILE A 250 13.40 2.31 -4.16
CA ILE A 250 14.84 2.55 -4.28
C ILE A 250 15.13 4.05 -4.39
N HIS A 251 14.32 4.80 -5.14
CA HIS A 251 14.47 6.25 -5.25
C HIS A 251 14.21 6.97 -3.93
N TYR A 252 13.17 6.58 -3.20
CA TYR A 252 12.89 7.15 -1.88
C TYR A 252 14.10 7.01 -0.96
N TYR A 253 14.62 5.80 -0.81
CA TYR A 253 15.80 5.54 0.03
C TYR A 253 17.08 6.22 -0.49
N SER A 254 17.23 6.34 -1.82
CA SER A 254 18.36 7.06 -2.44
C SER A 254 18.32 8.54 -2.10
N LYS A 255 17.13 9.15 -2.11
CA LYS A 255 16.92 10.55 -1.72
C LYS A 255 17.26 10.76 -0.25
N GLU A 256 16.72 9.93 0.65
CA GLU A 256 17.00 9.99 2.08
C GLU A 256 18.50 9.81 2.41
N ALA A 257 19.19 8.98 1.63
CA ALA A 257 20.63 8.79 1.76
C ALA A 257 21.49 9.89 1.10
N GLY A 258 20.86 10.91 0.48
CA GLY A 258 21.57 11.97 -0.24
C GLY A 258 22.30 11.47 -1.51
N ARG A 259 21.87 10.33 -2.07
CA ARG A 259 22.50 9.70 -3.26
C ARG A 259 21.78 10.03 -4.57
N LEU A 260 20.74 10.85 -4.51
CA LEU A 260 19.88 11.19 -5.63
C LEU A 260 20.13 12.64 -6.05
N HIS A 261 20.66 12.84 -7.23
CA HIS A 261 20.96 14.15 -7.76
C HIS A 261 19.99 14.61 -8.87
N VAL A 262 18.86 13.92 -9.07
CA VAL A 262 18.01 14.15 -10.24
C VAL A 262 16.57 14.49 -9.85
N GLU A 263 16.16 15.74 -10.05
CA GLU A 263 14.78 16.23 -9.89
C GLU A 263 13.78 15.54 -10.84
N GLN A 264 14.24 15.02 -11.97
CA GLN A 264 13.43 14.38 -13.02
C GLN A 264 12.72 13.10 -12.57
N ILE A 265 13.14 12.50 -11.48
CA ILE A 265 12.57 11.24 -11.02
C ILE A 265 11.26 11.46 -10.23
N SER A 266 11.07 12.62 -9.62
CA SER A 266 9.78 12.99 -9.02
C SER A 266 8.65 13.03 -10.07
N GLU A 267 8.93 13.49 -11.28
CA GLU A 267 7.96 13.50 -12.38
C GLU A 267 7.53 12.09 -12.80
N MET A 268 8.43 11.11 -12.82
CA MET A 268 8.09 9.73 -13.14
C MET A 268 7.08 9.14 -12.16
N TYR A 269 7.16 9.49 -10.88
CA TYR A 269 6.19 9.01 -9.87
C TYR A 269 4.81 9.61 -10.04
N GLU A 270 4.74 10.88 -10.39
CA GLU A 270 3.45 11.52 -10.63
C GLU A 270 2.78 10.93 -11.88
N ILE A 271 3.54 10.66 -12.93
CA ILE A 271 3.04 9.98 -14.14
C ILE A 271 2.50 8.58 -13.79
N GLN A 272 3.21 7.83 -12.96
CA GLN A 272 2.77 6.50 -12.53
C GLN A 272 1.49 6.55 -11.69
N ARG A 273 1.38 7.49 -10.74
CA ARG A 273 0.15 7.64 -9.95
C ARG A 273 -1.04 7.98 -10.82
N GLN A 274 -0.84 8.86 -11.80
CA GLN A 274 -1.86 9.22 -12.76
C GLN A 274 -2.31 8.01 -13.60
N ALA A 275 -1.36 7.17 -14.04
CA ALA A 275 -1.67 5.95 -14.78
C ALA A 275 -2.46 4.95 -13.93
N SER A 276 -2.09 4.78 -12.64
CA SER A 276 -2.78 3.83 -11.75
C SER A 276 -4.22 4.25 -11.39
N ALA A 277 -4.56 5.53 -11.57
CA ALA A 277 -5.91 6.05 -11.40
C ALA A 277 -6.77 5.94 -12.67
N SER A 278 -6.25 5.37 -13.77
CA SER A 278 -6.95 5.29 -15.05
C SER A 278 -7.75 4.00 -15.20
N PHE A 279 -8.87 4.11 -15.91
CA PHE A 279 -9.74 2.97 -16.25
C PHE A 279 -8.98 1.86 -16.99
N ASP A 280 -8.14 2.22 -17.97
CA ASP A 280 -7.42 1.23 -18.78
C ASP A 280 -6.46 0.39 -17.93
N PHE A 281 -5.79 1.01 -16.96
CA PHE A 281 -4.95 0.29 -16.01
C PHE A 281 -5.77 -0.68 -15.14
N ILE A 282 -6.95 -0.25 -14.65
CA ILE A 282 -7.85 -1.06 -13.84
C ILE A 282 -8.33 -2.27 -14.63
N ILE A 283 -8.78 -2.06 -15.86
CA ILE A 283 -9.30 -3.14 -16.74
C ILE A 283 -8.19 -4.13 -17.13
N SER A 284 -6.96 -3.65 -17.37
CA SER A 284 -5.83 -4.53 -17.70
C SER A 284 -5.51 -5.54 -16.58
N ARG A 285 -5.94 -5.24 -15.36
CA ARG A 285 -5.73 -6.09 -14.16
C ARG A 285 -6.93 -6.93 -13.77
N GLN A 286 -8.02 -6.83 -14.50
CA GLN A 286 -9.22 -7.61 -14.22
C GLN A 286 -8.94 -9.11 -14.41
N LYS A 287 -9.24 -9.90 -13.37
CA LYS A 287 -9.15 -11.37 -13.39
C LYS A 287 -10.57 -11.96 -13.41
N ASN A 288 -11.07 -12.27 -14.60
CA ASN A 288 -12.32 -13.06 -14.82
C ASN A 288 -13.57 -12.62 -14.02
N ARG A 289 -13.70 -11.33 -13.72
CA ARG A 289 -14.88 -10.77 -13.06
C ARG A 289 -15.69 -10.01 -14.10
N ASP A 290 -16.98 -10.28 -14.14
CA ASP A 290 -17.92 -9.73 -15.14
C ASP A 290 -19.00 -8.84 -14.51
N LYS A 291 -18.87 -8.55 -13.21
CA LYS A 291 -19.75 -7.66 -12.45
C LYS A 291 -18.94 -6.57 -11.75
N VAL A 292 -19.51 -5.39 -11.57
CA VAL A 292 -18.85 -4.25 -10.92
C VAL A 292 -19.76 -3.60 -9.88
N LEU A 293 -19.19 -3.27 -8.73
CA LEU A 293 -19.80 -2.40 -7.74
C LEU A 293 -18.98 -1.11 -7.63
N LEU A 294 -19.61 0.03 -7.89
CA LEU A 294 -19.03 1.35 -7.77
C LEU A 294 -19.50 1.99 -6.44
N LEU A 295 -18.56 2.39 -5.60
CA LEU A 295 -18.83 3.04 -4.32
C LEU A 295 -18.35 4.48 -4.37
N ASP A 296 -19.20 5.43 -4.04
CA ASP A 296 -18.72 6.76 -3.68
C ASP A 296 -17.95 6.71 -2.34
N MET A 297 -17.05 7.66 -2.10
CA MET A 297 -16.24 7.70 -0.88
C MET A 297 -16.84 8.60 0.19
N ASP A 298 -16.95 9.88 -0.14
CA ASP A 298 -17.23 10.96 0.81
C ASP A 298 -18.73 11.08 1.13
N GLY A 299 -19.15 10.63 2.30
CA GLY A 299 -20.56 10.53 2.69
C GLY A 299 -21.12 9.11 2.56
N THR A 300 -20.53 8.28 1.69
CA THR A 300 -20.93 6.90 1.44
C THR A 300 -20.09 5.90 2.22
N ILE A 301 -18.82 5.73 1.88
CA ILE A 301 -17.89 4.85 2.63
C ILE A 301 -17.52 5.49 3.96
N THR A 302 -17.24 6.80 3.95
CA THR A 302 -16.96 7.60 5.12
C THR A 302 -18.15 8.49 5.46
N PRO A 303 -18.48 8.74 6.74
CA PRO A 303 -19.57 9.64 7.10
C PRO A 303 -19.26 11.11 6.77
N ASN A 304 -17.96 11.47 6.74
CA ASN A 304 -17.47 12.83 6.48
C ASN A 304 -16.76 12.92 5.14
N ARG A 305 -16.63 14.16 4.63
CA ARG A 305 -15.84 14.44 3.43
C ARG A 305 -14.36 14.58 3.80
N PHE A 306 -13.49 13.91 3.07
CA PHE A 306 -12.04 13.97 3.28
C PHE A 306 -11.48 15.39 3.32
N VAL A 307 -11.89 16.25 2.39
CA VAL A 307 -11.40 17.63 2.31
C VAL A 307 -11.78 18.46 3.55
N VAL A 308 -12.90 18.15 4.22
CA VAL A 308 -13.31 18.82 5.45
C VAL A 308 -12.42 18.42 6.62
N ASP A 309 -12.12 17.13 6.77
CA ASP A 309 -11.25 16.65 7.84
C ASP A 309 -9.79 17.08 7.61
N LEU A 310 -9.36 17.14 6.34
CA LEU A 310 -8.05 17.71 5.98
C LEU A 310 -7.99 19.21 6.33
N ALA A 311 -9.03 19.98 6.02
CA ALA A 311 -9.09 21.41 6.32
C ALA A 311 -9.10 21.70 7.84
N LYS A 312 -9.76 20.85 8.64
CA LYS A 312 -9.64 20.90 10.10
C LYS A 312 -8.22 20.65 10.56
N PHE A 313 -7.56 19.63 9.98
CA PHE A 313 -6.21 19.26 10.35
C PHE A 313 -5.17 20.33 9.99
N THR A 314 -5.39 21.05 8.87
CA THR A 314 -4.50 22.13 8.37
C THR A 314 -4.93 23.52 8.83
N ASN A 315 -5.94 23.66 9.68
CA ASN A 315 -6.52 24.93 10.14
C ASN A 315 -7.01 25.85 9.00
N THR A 316 -7.55 25.26 7.93
CA THR A 316 -8.07 25.98 6.75
C THR A 316 -9.58 25.81 6.55
N LEU A 317 -10.31 25.38 7.60
CA LEU A 317 -11.73 25.06 7.51
C LEU A 317 -12.60 26.25 7.12
N GLU A 318 -12.32 27.44 7.64
CA GLU A 318 -13.07 28.66 7.31
C GLU A 318 -12.94 29.01 5.83
N THR A 319 -11.73 28.92 5.28
CA THR A 319 -11.46 29.14 3.85
C THR A 319 -12.19 28.12 2.99
N LEU A 320 -12.21 26.84 3.40
CA LEU A 320 -12.95 25.79 2.71
C LEU A 320 -14.46 26.07 2.69
N ASN A 321 -15.04 26.41 3.85
CA ASN A 321 -16.47 26.69 3.96
C ASN A 321 -16.89 27.86 3.06
N ALA A 322 -16.10 28.94 3.02
CA ALA A 322 -16.36 30.09 2.15
C ALA A 322 -16.38 29.71 0.64
N LEU A 323 -15.60 28.70 0.23
CA LEU A 323 -15.64 28.18 -1.13
C LEU A 323 -16.83 27.24 -1.38
N LEU A 324 -17.18 26.41 -0.42
CA LEU A 324 -18.31 25.48 -0.55
C LEU A 324 -19.66 26.21 -0.61
N ASP A 325 -19.77 27.34 0.05
CA ASP A 325 -20.99 28.16 0.08
C ASP A 325 -21.16 29.07 -1.16
N ASN A 326 -20.18 29.07 -2.08
CA ASN A 326 -20.26 29.87 -3.30
C ASN A 326 -20.96 29.11 -4.43
N PRO A 327 -22.19 29.47 -4.83
CA PRO A 327 -22.94 28.74 -5.85
C PRO A 327 -22.49 29.02 -7.31
N ARG A 328 -21.56 29.96 -7.53
CA ARG A 328 -21.20 30.46 -8.86
C ARG A 328 -20.13 29.64 -9.56
N ASP A 329 -19.39 28.81 -8.83
CA ASP A 329 -18.32 28.02 -9.43
C ASP A 329 -18.85 26.70 -10.02
N ASP A 330 -18.44 26.37 -11.23
CA ASP A 330 -18.61 25.02 -11.78
C ASP A 330 -17.79 23.98 -10.98
N SER A 331 -18.05 22.71 -11.23
CA SER A 331 -17.46 21.60 -10.45
C SER A 331 -15.93 21.58 -10.54
N GLU A 332 -15.35 21.84 -11.73
CA GLU A 332 -13.91 21.85 -11.94
C GLU A 332 -13.25 23.02 -11.24
N THR A 333 -13.77 24.25 -11.47
CA THR A 333 -13.25 25.48 -10.87
C THR A 333 -13.28 25.39 -9.35
N ARG A 334 -14.36 24.85 -8.78
CA ARG A 334 -14.48 24.62 -7.34
C ARG A 334 -13.45 23.63 -6.83
N SER A 335 -13.28 22.50 -7.51
CA SER A 335 -12.31 21.46 -7.14
C SER A 335 -10.88 21.98 -7.20
N GLN A 336 -10.55 22.80 -8.21
CA GLN A 336 -9.25 23.45 -8.33
C GLN A 336 -9.00 24.45 -7.20
N LYS A 337 -9.96 25.31 -6.89
CA LYS A 337 -9.86 26.27 -5.77
C LYS A 337 -9.70 25.56 -4.41
N ILE A 338 -10.39 24.43 -4.21
CA ILE A 338 -10.21 23.62 -3.01
C ILE A 338 -8.80 23.04 -2.95
N ALA A 339 -8.24 22.58 -4.07
CA ALA A 339 -6.87 22.06 -4.12
C ALA A 339 -5.84 23.15 -3.77
N GLU A 340 -6.06 24.40 -4.18
CA GLU A 340 -5.19 25.54 -3.87
C GLU A 340 -5.13 25.88 -2.37
N ILE A 341 -6.20 25.63 -1.59
CA ILE A 341 -6.18 25.79 -0.13
C ILE A 341 -5.07 24.95 0.51
N PHE A 342 -4.82 23.76 -0.04
CA PHE A 342 -3.85 22.82 0.51
C PHE A 342 -2.46 22.97 -0.08
N LYS A 343 -2.20 24.02 -0.86
CA LYS A 343 -0.86 24.34 -1.36
C LYS A 343 0.12 24.45 -0.20
N PHE A 344 1.34 23.93 -0.39
CA PHE A 344 2.42 23.85 0.60
C PHE A 344 2.17 22.83 1.75
N THR A 345 1.07 22.12 1.75
CA THR A 345 0.82 21.04 2.72
C THR A 345 1.65 19.80 2.34
N HIS A 346 2.33 19.22 3.31
CA HIS A 346 3.13 18.01 3.08
C HIS A 346 2.25 16.78 2.86
N ARG A 347 2.65 15.90 1.94
CA ARG A 347 1.94 14.67 1.56
C ARG A 347 1.54 13.81 2.75
N ASN A 348 2.42 13.63 3.75
CA ASN A 348 2.16 12.82 4.92
C ASN A 348 0.94 13.31 5.74
N GLN A 349 0.57 14.59 5.64
CA GLN A 349 -0.62 15.13 6.31
C GLN A 349 -1.89 14.63 5.61
N PHE A 350 -1.91 14.58 4.28
CA PHE A 350 -3.00 13.98 3.51
C PHE A 350 -3.15 12.50 3.87
N GLU A 351 -2.03 11.76 3.89
CA GLU A 351 -2.02 10.33 4.22
C GLU A 351 -2.51 10.08 5.64
N LYS A 352 -2.03 10.87 6.62
CA LYS A 352 -2.44 10.76 8.02
C LYS A 352 -3.95 10.98 8.19
N VAL A 353 -4.51 12.01 7.55
CA VAL A 353 -5.95 12.28 7.60
C VAL A 353 -6.72 11.16 6.93
N ALA A 354 -6.30 10.71 5.74
CA ALA A 354 -6.97 9.63 5.02
C ALA A 354 -6.96 8.29 5.79
N MET A 355 -5.86 7.98 6.47
CA MET A 355 -5.76 6.80 7.34
C MET A 355 -6.66 6.91 8.58
N GLY A 356 -6.89 8.12 9.09
CA GLY A 356 -7.74 8.39 10.25
C GLY A 356 -9.23 8.48 9.95
N LEU A 357 -9.66 8.49 8.68
CA LEU A 357 -11.08 8.60 8.34
C LEU A 357 -11.89 7.43 8.90
N PRO A 358 -13.04 7.67 9.55
CA PRO A 358 -13.91 6.60 9.98
C PRO A 358 -14.53 5.88 8.77
N ILE A 359 -14.61 4.57 8.80
CA ILE A 359 -15.32 3.73 7.82
C ILE A 359 -16.69 3.39 8.39
N ARG A 360 -17.74 3.54 7.57
CA ARG A 360 -19.10 3.13 7.99
C ARG A 360 -19.15 1.62 8.22
N GLN A 361 -19.91 1.24 9.24
CA GLN A 361 -20.13 -0.16 9.60
C GLN A 361 -20.75 -0.93 8.42
N GLY A 362 -20.25 -2.14 8.16
CA GLY A 362 -20.75 -3.03 7.12
C GLY A 362 -20.10 -2.82 5.74
N VAL A 363 -19.27 -1.79 5.54
CA VAL A 363 -18.60 -1.55 4.24
C VAL A 363 -17.63 -2.68 3.90
N ILE A 364 -16.78 -3.08 4.85
CA ILE A 364 -15.76 -4.12 4.62
C ILE A 364 -16.44 -5.47 4.37
N GLU A 365 -17.47 -5.78 5.13
CA GLU A 365 -18.28 -6.99 4.96
C GLU A 365 -18.95 -7.01 3.58
N LEU A 366 -19.55 -5.88 3.16
CA LEU A 366 -20.13 -5.75 1.83
C LEU A 366 -19.09 -5.99 0.74
N VAL A 367 -17.95 -5.30 0.80
CA VAL A 367 -16.88 -5.46 -0.21
C VAL A 367 -16.46 -6.92 -0.33
N ASN A 368 -16.22 -7.60 0.78
CA ASN A 368 -15.82 -9.00 0.78
C ASN A 368 -16.91 -9.92 0.18
N GLU A 369 -18.17 -9.70 0.55
CA GLU A 369 -19.28 -10.51 0.04
C GLU A 369 -19.48 -10.29 -1.47
N MET A 370 -19.47 -9.05 -1.93
CA MET A 370 -19.60 -8.73 -3.34
C MET A 370 -18.45 -9.33 -4.16
N LYS A 371 -17.23 -9.34 -3.62
CA LYS A 371 -16.08 -10.00 -4.28
C LYS A 371 -16.29 -11.52 -4.38
N ARG A 372 -16.86 -12.18 -3.36
CA ARG A 372 -17.21 -13.61 -3.42
C ARG A 372 -18.27 -13.89 -4.48
N GLN A 373 -19.20 -12.96 -4.69
CA GLN A 373 -20.23 -13.04 -5.74
C GLN A 373 -19.72 -12.69 -7.15
N GLY A 374 -18.40 -12.49 -7.31
CA GLY A 374 -17.76 -12.22 -8.60
C GLY A 374 -17.75 -10.75 -9.01
N PHE A 375 -18.10 -9.83 -8.11
CA PHE A 375 -17.98 -8.40 -8.39
C PHE A 375 -16.54 -7.92 -8.28
N MET A 376 -16.14 -7.05 -9.18
CA MET A 376 -15.03 -6.13 -9.00
C MET A 376 -15.55 -4.91 -8.25
N VAL A 377 -14.96 -4.56 -7.12
CA VAL A 377 -15.42 -3.46 -6.27
C VAL A 377 -14.46 -2.29 -6.36
N GLY A 378 -14.98 -1.11 -6.66
CA GLY A 378 -14.15 0.08 -6.80
C GLY A 378 -14.75 1.34 -6.19
N ILE A 379 -13.86 2.27 -5.87
CA ILE A 379 -14.19 3.61 -5.39
C ILE A 379 -14.19 4.57 -6.58
N VAL A 380 -15.27 5.36 -6.71
CA VAL A 380 -15.37 6.47 -7.67
C VAL A 380 -15.68 7.74 -6.90
N SER A 381 -14.70 8.65 -6.82
CA SER A 381 -14.81 9.83 -5.95
C SER A 381 -14.36 11.11 -6.65
N ASP A 382 -15.09 12.18 -6.41
CA ASP A 382 -14.68 13.55 -6.80
C ASP A 382 -13.56 14.11 -5.91
N SER A 383 -13.17 13.37 -4.88
CA SER A 383 -12.09 13.71 -3.96
C SER A 383 -10.70 13.40 -4.57
N TYR A 384 -9.66 13.39 -3.74
CA TYR A 384 -8.29 13.19 -4.22
C TYR A 384 -7.89 11.72 -4.23
N PHE A 385 -7.19 11.31 -5.29
CA PHE A 385 -6.73 9.94 -5.48
C PHE A 385 -5.90 9.42 -4.29
N ILE A 386 -5.11 10.28 -3.65
CA ILE A 386 -4.34 9.90 -2.46
C ILE A 386 -5.24 9.37 -1.33
N ALA A 387 -6.39 10.00 -1.09
CA ALA A 387 -7.35 9.55 -0.09
C ALA A 387 -8.13 8.32 -0.56
N ALA A 388 -8.59 8.34 -1.81
CA ALA A 388 -9.35 7.23 -2.39
C ALA A 388 -8.51 5.93 -2.45
N GLU A 389 -7.22 6.03 -2.75
CA GLU A 389 -6.30 4.88 -2.79
C GLU A 389 -6.04 4.30 -1.38
N ILE A 390 -5.88 5.16 -0.37
CA ILE A 390 -5.75 4.71 1.02
C ILE A 390 -7.06 4.05 1.46
N MET A 391 -8.20 4.66 1.16
CA MET A 391 -9.51 4.08 1.50
C MET A 391 -9.74 2.76 0.78
N ARG A 392 -9.39 2.65 -0.51
CA ARG A 392 -9.43 1.40 -1.27
C ARG A 392 -8.73 0.26 -0.53
N ARG A 393 -7.52 0.52 -0.05
CA ARG A 393 -6.73 -0.48 0.70
C ARG A 393 -7.41 -0.85 2.03
N ARG A 394 -7.94 0.14 2.74
CA ARG A 394 -8.58 -0.05 4.05
C ARG A 394 -9.88 -0.86 3.97
N ILE A 395 -10.63 -0.75 2.87
CA ILE A 395 -11.87 -1.51 2.67
C ILE A 395 -11.69 -2.73 1.77
N PHE A 396 -10.45 -3.04 1.36
CA PHE A 396 -10.12 -4.17 0.49
C PHE A 396 -10.78 -4.11 -0.91
N ALA A 397 -11.09 -2.93 -1.42
CA ALA A 397 -11.61 -2.73 -2.76
C ALA A 397 -10.52 -2.95 -3.84
N ASP A 398 -10.93 -3.30 -5.05
CA ASP A 398 -10.01 -3.68 -6.14
C ASP A 398 -9.36 -2.46 -6.80
N PHE A 399 -10.08 -1.34 -6.92
CA PHE A 399 -9.58 -0.12 -7.59
C PHE A 399 -10.17 1.16 -6.99
N ALA A 400 -9.54 2.29 -7.35
CA ALA A 400 -10.05 3.63 -7.07
C ALA A 400 -9.87 4.53 -8.30
N ILE A 401 -10.87 5.33 -8.63
CA ILE A 401 -10.86 6.36 -9.67
C ILE A 401 -11.21 7.69 -9.00
N ALA A 402 -10.29 8.64 -9.03
CA ALA A 402 -10.45 9.96 -8.42
C ALA A 402 -9.51 10.98 -9.09
N HIS A 403 -9.64 12.26 -8.70
CA HIS A 403 -8.79 13.32 -9.22
C HIS A 403 -7.39 13.28 -8.59
N VAL A 404 -6.36 13.72 -9.32
CA VAL A 404 -4.97 13.61 -8.87
C VAL A 404 -4.41 14.97 -8.48
N LEU A 405 -4.06 15.14 -7.20
CA LEU A 405 -3.29 16.28 -6.73
C LEU A 405 -1.83 16.14 -7.15
N HIS A 406 -1.24 17.24 -7.60
CA HIS A 406 0.18 17.28 -7.92
C HIS A 406 1.01 17.60 -6.68
N PHE A 407 2.06 16.79 -6.45
CA PHE A 407 3.05 16.99 -5.39
C PHE A 407 4.43 17.11 -5.98
N GLN A 408 5.20 18.08 -5.51
CA GLN A 408 6.61 18.24 -5.83
C GLN A 408 7.42 18.14 -4.54
N ASN A 409 8.38 17.21 -4.46
CA ASN A 409 9.14 16.93 -3.24
C ASN A 409 8.25 16.72 -2.01
N ASP A 410 7.19 15.93 -2.17
CA ASP A 410 6.16 15.64 -1.16
C ASP A 410 5.38 16.87 -0.64
N ILE A 411 5.51 18.01 -1.28
CA ILE A 411 4.73 19.23 -1.00
C ILE A 411 3.63 19.37 -2.05
N CYS A 412 2.40 19.58 -1.60
CA CYS A 412 1.26 19.85 -2.48
C CYS A 412 1.50 21.18 -3.23
N THR A 413 1.38 21.14 -4.55
CA THR A 413 1.53 22.36 -5.39
C THR A 413 0.26 23.19 -5.48
N GLY A 414 -0.87 22.66 -5.01
CA GLY A 414 -2.20 23.24 -5.20
C GLY A 414 -2.81 22.94 -6.59
N GLN A 415 -2.10 22.26 -7.48
CA GLN A 415 -2.62 21.90 -8.80
C GLN A 415 -3.40 20.58 -8.73
N LEU A 416 -4.59 20.58 -9.33
CA LEU A 416 -5.43 19.42 -9.46
C LEU A 416 -5.54 18.99 -10.91
N ARG A 417 -5.23 17.74 -11.20
CA ARG A 417 -5.52 17.14 -12.48
C ARG A 417 -6.85 16.39 -12.40
N ILE A 418 -7.83 16.88 -13.14
CA ILE A 418 -9.09 16.15 -13.32
C ILE A 418 -8.79 14.84 -14.06
N ASN A 419 -9.27 13.73 -13.53
CA ASN A 419 -9.09 12.43 -14.16
C ASN A 419 -9.91 12.36 -15.44
N SER A 420 -9.27 11.97 -16.55
CA SER A 420 -9.91 11.89 -17.88
C SER A 420 -11.12 10.97 -17.93
N ASP A 421 -11.19 9.97 -17.03
CA ASP A 421 -12.32 9.05 -16.98
C ASP A 421 -13.62 9.70 -16.50
N PHE A 422 -13.53 10.89 -15.87
CA PHE A 422 -14.70 11.70 -15.52
C PHE A 422 -15.21 12.57 -16.68
N LEU A 423 -14.48 12.63 -17.79
CA LEU A 423 -14.82 13.46 -18.95
C LEU A 423 -15.57 12.65 -20.02
N PRO A 424 -16.44 13.29 -20.81
CA PRO A 424 -17.07 12.63 -21.93
C PRO A 424 -16.07 12.25 -23.03
N ASP A 425 -16.25 11.10 -23.68
CA ASP A 425 -15.34 10.56 -24.71
C ASP A 425 -15.13 11.53 -25.91
N SER A 426 -16.06 12.44 -26.16
CA SER A 426 -16.11 13.30 -27.36
C SER A 426 -15.69 14.76 -27.14
N SER A 427 -15.50 15.17 -25.90
CA SER A 427 -15.12 16.56 -25.60
C SER A 427 -14.04 16.64 -24.51
N GLY A 428 -13.01 17.44 -24.76
CA GLY A 428 -12.04 17.79 -23.72
C GLY A 428 -12.56 18.83 -22.71
N ASP A 429 -13.86 19.12 -22.72
CA ASP A 429 -14.48 20.09 -21.82
C ASP A 429 -14.56 19.55 -20.39
N ARG A 430 -13.70 20.08 -19.55
CA ARG A 430 -13.52 19.66 -18.15
C ARG A 430 -14.67 20.11 -17.25
N SER A 431 -15.42 21.15 -17.65
CA SER A 431 -16.62 21.61 -16.92
C SER A 431 -17.70 20.51 -16.85
N LEU A 432 -17.65 19.53 -17.74
CA LEU A 432 -18.54 18.37 -17.81
C LEU A 432 -18.07 17.16 -16.98
N ALA A 433 -17.06 17.31 -16.13
CA ALA A 433 -16.57 16.22 -15.28
C ALA A 433 -17.69 15.65 -14.39
N CYS A 434 -17.95 14.35 -14.53
CA CYS A 434 -19.02 13.68 -13.80
C CYS A 434 -18.73 12.17 -13.60
N LYS A 435 -19.11 11.62 -12.46
CA LYS A 435 -19.03 10.18 -12.16
C LYS A 435 -19.80 9.31 -13.15
N SER A 436 -20.80 9.85 -13.81
CA SER A 436 -21.56 9.15 -14.86
C SER A 436 -20.66 8.70 -16.03
N HIS A 437 -19.65 9.47 -16.39
CA HIS A 437 -18.71 9.09 -17.45
C HIS A 437 -17.87 7.89 -17.04
N VAL A 438 -17.44 7.84 -15.79
CA VAL A 438 -16.75 6.66 -15.22
C VAL A 438 -17.66 5.43 -15.30
N ALA A 439 -18.90 5.52 -14.81
CA ALA A 439 -19.87 4.41 -14.87
C ALA A 439 -20.13 3.96 -16.31
N ASN A 440 -20.27 4.89 -17.24
CA ASN A 440 -20.53 4.59 -18.64
C ASN A 440 -19.40 3.76 -19.29
N ARG A 441 -18.15 3.92 -18.85
CA ARG A 441 -17.03 3.10 -19.33
C ARG A 441 -17.18 1.62 -18.96
N PHE A 442 -17.79 1.31 -17.82
CA PHE A 442 -18.10 -0.06 -17.41
C PHE A 442 -19.32 -0.63 -18.15
N LEU A 443 -20.29 0.22 -18.53
CA LEU A 443 -21.51 -0.17 -19.21
C LEU A 443 -21.33 -0.36 -20.74
N THR A 444 -20.30 0.26 -21.33
CA THR A 444 -20.10 0.27 -22.78
C THR A 444 -19.60 -1.10 -23.26
N LYS A 445 -20.38 -1.77 -24.13
CA LYS A 445 -20.03 -3.06 -24.76
C LYS A 445 -18.74 -3.03 -25.60
N LYS A 446 -18.13 -1.85 -25.82
CA LYS A 446 -16.85 -1.67 -26.50
C LYS A 446 -15.66 -1.97 -25.59
N SER A 447 -15.83 -1.93 -24.26
CA SER A 447 -14.80 -2.34 -23.33
C SER A 447 -14.66 -3.87 -23.38
N LYS A 448 -13.47 -4.39 -23.62
CA LYS A 448 -13.17 -5.80 -23.43
C LYS A 448 -12.38 -5.90 -22.11
N PRO A 449 -12.91 -6.62 -21.11
CA PRO A 449 -14.14 -7.41 -21.06
C PRO A 449 -15.40 -6.54 -20.84
N SER A 450 -16.57 -7.02 -21.34
CA SER A 450 -17.87 -6.40 -21.06
C SER A 450 -18.39 -6.89 -19.71
N PHE A 451 -18.83 -5.94 -18.88
CA PHE A 451 -19.49 -6.28 -17.61
C PHE A 451 -20.95 -6.63 -17.85
N LYS A 452 -21.45 -7.64 -17.15
CA LYS A 452 -22.84 -8.11 -17.23
C LYS A 452 -23.76 -7.32 -16.31
N GLU A 453 -23.20 -6.82 -15.20
CA GLU A 453 -23.96 -6.18 -14.15
C GLU A 453 -23.10 -5.09 -13.49
N VAL A 454 -23.64 -3.89 -13.40
CA VAL A 454 -22.98 -2.73 -12.79
C VAL A 454 -23.89 -2.15 -11.71
N TRP A 455 -23.40 -2.11 -10.48
CA TRP A 455 -24.10 -1.51 -9.33
C TRP A 455 -23.39 -0.24 -8.88
N ALA A 456 -24.13 0.67 -8.24
CA ALA A 456 -23.53 1.85 -7.63
C ALA A 456 -24.21 2.21 -6.31
N ILE A 457 -23.41 2.73 -5.37
CA ILE A 457 -23.86 3.26 -4.10
C ILE A 457 -23.29 4.67 -3.91
N GLY A 458 -24.18 5.63 -3.55
CA GLY A 458 -23.82 7.02 -3.29
C GLY A 458 -24.68 7.63 -2.17
N ASP A 459 -24.46 8.91 -1.86
CA ASP A 459 -25.22 9.63 -0.82
C ASP A 459 -25.73 11.01 -1.28
N ASN A 460 -25.23 11.55 -2.40
CA ASN A 460 -25.44 12.93 -2.77
C ASN A 460 -25.89 13.12 -4.22
N LEU A 461 -26.34 14.32 -4.56
CA LEU A 461 -26.75 14.70 -5.93
C LEU A 461 -25.62 14.59 -6.95
N ASN A 462 -24.36 14.67 -6.54
CA ASN A 462 -23.19 14.42 -7.41
C ASN A 462 -23.19 12.99 -7.94
N ASP A 463 -23.80 12.03 -7.24
CA ASP A 463 -23.87 10.63 -7.64
C ASP A 463 -25.06 10.35 -8.55
N LEU A 464 -26.04 11.25 -8.59
CA LEU A 464 -27.33 11.02 -9.23
C LEU A 464 -27.20 10.54 -10.68
N ASN A 465 -26.32 11.18 -11.45
CA ASN A 465 -26.15 10.81 -12.86
C ASN A 465 -25.50 9.42 -13.01
N MET A 466 -24.61 9.03 -12.11
CA MET A 466 -24.04 7.69 -12.04
C MET A 466 -25.13 6.68 -11.64
N LEU A 467 -25.88 6.98 -10.58
CA LEU A 467 -26.93 6.09 -10.07
C LEU A 467 -28.05 5.81 -11.09
N LYS A 468 -28.37 6.78 -11.95
CA LYS A 468 -29.38 6.60 -13.01
C LYS A 468 -28.95 5.70 -14.16
N LEU A 469 -27.66 5.47 -14.34
CA LEU A 469 -27.11 4.72 -15.48
C LEU A 469 -26.93 3.23 -15.19
N VAL A 470 -26.70 2.87 -13.94
CA VAL A 470 -26.32 1.51 -13.56
C VAL A 470 -27.53 0.59 -13.43
N ASP A 471 -27.29 -0.74 -13.46
CA ASP A 471 -28.35 -1.75 -13.40
C ASP A 471 -29.05 -1.76 -12.04
N ARG A 472 -28.31 -1.51 -10.95
CA ARG A 472 -28.85 -1.36 -9.59
C ARG A 472 -28.20 -0.20 -8.87
N ALA A 473 -29.01 0.68 -8.34
CA ALA A 473 -28.60 1.90 -7.67
C ALA A 473 -29.09 1.94 -6.22
N PHE A 474 -28.19 2.28 -5.33
CA PHE A 474 -28.48 2.39 -3.90
C PHE A 474 -28.04 3.74 -3.36
N VAL A 475 -28.78 4.25 -2.40
CA VAL A 475 -28.45 5.49 -1.68
C VAL A 475 -28.42 5.20 -0.19
N ILE A 476 -27.34 5.59 0.47
CA ILE A 476 -27.20 5.51 1.92
C ILE A 476 -27.12 6.93 2.52
N ASP A 477 -27.83 7.16 3.62
CA ASP A 477 -27.83 8.46 4.33
C ASP A 477 -27.98 9.68 3.38
N PRO A 478 -29.05 9.72 2.54
CA PRO A 478 -29.19 10.68 1.46
C PRO A 478 -29.13 12.13 1.95
N LYS A 479 -28.24 12.94 1.38
CA LYS A 479 -28.07 14.36 1.72
C LYS A 479 -29.13 15.26 1.07
N SER A 480 -29.91 14.72 0.15
CA SER A 480 -31.00 15.42 -0.51
C SER A 480 -32.27 14.56 -0.60
N PRO A 481 -33.45 15.07 -0.21
CA PRO A 481 -34.72 14.37 -0.36
C PRO A 481 -35.04 13.97 -1.83
N GLN A 482 -34.46 14.66 -2.80
CA GLN A 482 -34.66 14.36 -4.21
C GLN A 482 -34.17 12.96 -4.58
N LEU A 483 -33.12 12.47 -3.90
CA LEU A 483 -32.56 11.13 -4.20
C LEU A 483 -33.50 9.99 -3.82
N THR A 484 -34.31 10.17 -2.77
CA THR A 484 -35.23 9.13 -2.29
C THR A 484 -36.51 9.01 -3.14
N GLN A 485 -36.79 10.01 -4.00
CA GLN A 485 -38.00 10.07 -4.82
C GLN A 485 -37.80 9.53 -6.24
N ILE A 486 -36.56 9.16 -6.61
CA ILE A 486 -36.25 8.73 -7.98
C ILE A 486 -36.56 7.24 -8.13
N LYS A 487 -37.43 6.94 -9.09
CA LYS A 487 -37.76 5.53 -9.44
C LYS A 487 -36.51 4.79 -9.90
N GLY A 488 -36.27 3.61 -9.33
CA GLY A 488 -35.11 2.75 -9.66
C GLY A 488 -33.89 2.95 -8.76
N ILE A 489 -33.94 3.89 -7.81
CA ILE A 489 -32.91 4.05 -6.77
C ILE A 489 -33.49 3.54 -5.43
N THR A 490 -32.79 2.62 -4.79
CA THR A 490 -33.18 2.01 -3.52
C THR A 490 -32.45 2.69 -2.36
N THR A 491 -33.20 3.22 -1.39
CA THR A 491 -32.61 3.75 -0.17
C THR A 491 -32.35 2.62 0.80
N ILE A 492 -31.13 2.55 1.33
CA ILE A 492 -30.70 1.60 2.36
C ILE A 492 -30.32 2.36 3.65
N GLN A 493 -30.62 1.76 4.79
CA GLN A 493 -30.25 2.32 6.10
C GLN A 493 -28.86 1.86 6.54
N SER A 494 -28.44 0.69 6.06
CA SER A 494 -27.12 0.14 6.34
C SER A 494 -26.63 -0.75 5.18
N PHE A 495 -25.34 -0.92 5.08
CA PHE A 495 -24.73 -1.85 4.11
C PHE A 495 -25.11 -3.32 4.39
N GLN A 496 -25.53 -3.65 5.61
CA GLN A 496 -25.95 -5.00 5.98
C GLN A 496 -27.22 -5.44 5.24
N GLU A 497 -28.09 -4.52 4.84
CA GLU A 497 -29.27 -4.84 4.06
C GLU A 497 -28.94 -5.49 2.72
N LEU A 498 -27.81 -5.12 2.11
CA LEU A 498 -27.32 -5.71 0.87
C LEU A 498 -26.68 -7.09 1.04
N LEU A 499 -26.29 -7.46 2.28
CA LEU A 499 -25.71 -8.76 2.60
C LEU A 499 -26.79 -9.85 2.73
N HIS A 500 -27.99 -9.49 3.18
CA HIS A 500 -29.08 -10.41 3.48
C HIS A 500 -30.14 -10.49 2.37
N SER A 501 -30.10 -9.58 1.41
CA SER A 501 -30.95 -9.67 0.25
C SER A 501 -30.39 -10.76 -0.67
N ASN A 502 -31.15 -11.82 -0.88
CA ASN A 502 -30.98 -12.73 -2.04
C ASN A 502 -31.26 -11.91 -3.31
N VAL A 503 -30.35 -11.03 -3.66
CA VAL A 503 -30.50 -10.05 -4.74
C VAL A 503 -29.87 -10.60 -6.01
#